data_1b07fc873e4440c5f55b5c11d72c9577
#
_entry.id   1b07fc873e4440c5f55b5c11d72c9577
#
_cell.length_a   1.000
_cell.length_b   1.000
_cell.length_c   1.000
_cell.angle_alpha   90.00
_cell.angle_beta   90.00
_cell.angle_gamma   90.00
#
_symmetry.space_group_name_H-M   'P 1'
#
loop_
_entity.id
_entity.type
_entity.pdbx_description
1 polymer ?
#
loop_
_entity_poly.entity_id
_entity_poly.type
_entity_poly.pdbx_seq_one_letter_code
_entity_poly.pdbx_strand_id
1 'polypeptide(L)'
;MRINFIVPFTSKTGGIKIVFEYANRLKKRGHDVIIYVPMIAYRFNNEGIIGKLKIIKSSLGNTFKRGTRVKWFDLNVPIRLIPLIKSKYIRNADVVIATAWPTAYDVYNLNNDKGEKYYFIQGYEVWSGSKFEVDDTYRLPLKQIVIAQWLKDLMNGKFKNTNAVVAYSGIDFREFYNDNKVFDNNIISMMYSNQKSKGYKEGLEAFERIKNKYPDLKLVLFGMEKGNDIPDCAEFHLNPSKEELREIYSNSDIFIFPSKFEGWGLTPLEAMACKCAVVGTKVGCMCEIGIHKRNAMLSEPNDIEAMSYNIECLLNNKQLLESISQKGYKTVLKFGWDKSVKKFEKILMQR
;
A
#
# COMPACT_ATOMS: atom_id res chain seq x y z
N MET A 1 25.68 1.42 6.03
CA MET A 1 25.31 2.86 6.02
C MET A 1 24.45 3.16 7.23
N ARG A 2 24.47 4.42 7.70
CA ARG A 2 23.49 4.98 8.64
C ARG A 2 22.33 5.56 7.85
N ILE A 3 21.09 5.05 8.09
CA ILE A 3 19.89 5.45 7.36
C ILE A 3 18.86 5.97 8.35
N ASN A 4 18.34 7.17 8.12
CA ASN A 4 17.29 7.76 8.91
C ASN A 4 15.99 7.86 8.07
N PHE A 5 14.94 7.16 8.48
CA PHE A 5 13.59 7.36 7.94
C PHE A 5 12.85 8.41 8.76
N ILE A 6 12.16 9.31 8.10
CA ILE A 6 11.30 10.33 8.74
C ILE A 6 9.86 10.00 8.35
N VAL A 7 9.08 9.51 9.32
CA VAL A 7 7.67 9.19 9.11
C VAL A 7 6.77 10.21 9.80
N PRO A 8 5.60 10.52 9.24
CA PRO A 8 4.70 11.52 9.84
C PRO A 8 3.98 10.99 11.08
N PHE A 9 3.77 9.68 11.19
CA PHE A 9 3.09 8.96 12.29
C PHE A 9 3.42 7.46 12.20
N THR A 10 2.89 6.67 13.16
CA THR A 10 3.09 5.20 13.22
C THR A 10 1.80 4.40 13.17
N SER A 11 0.69 5.00 12.75
CA SER A 11 -0.61 4.31 12.64
C SER A 11 -0.57 3.20 11.58
N LYS A 12 -1.44 2.18 11.74
CA LYS A 12 -1.55 1.06 10.80
C LYS A 12 -2.13 1.55 9.45
N THR A 13 -1.24 1.80 8.50
CA THR A 13 -1.56 2.13 7.11
C THR A 13 -0.64 1.37 6.16
N GLY A 14 -1.07 1.18 4.91
CA GLY A 14 -0.25 0.51 3.89
C GLY A 14 1.10 1.18 3.67
N GLY A 15 1.13 2.53 3.62
CA GLY A 15 2.37 3.30 3.43
C GLY A 15 3.35 3.12 4.58
N ILE A 16 2.89 3.18 5.84
CA ILE A 16 3.76 2.95 7.00
C ILE A 16 4.24 1.51 7.07
N LYS A 17 3.39 0.52 6.74
CA LYS A 17 3.80 -0.90 6.63
C LYS A 17 4.98 -1.04 5.66
N ILE A 18 4.91 -0.44 4.49
CA ILE A 18 5.97 -0.48 3.47
C ILE A 18 7.28 0.12 3.99
N VAL A 19 7.24 1.27 4.68
CA VAL A 19 8.44 1.88 5.29
C VAL A 19 9.06 0.95 6.33
N PHE A 20 8.26 0.34 7.18
CA PHE A 20 8.73 -0.58 8.22
C PHE A 20 9.34 -1.87 7.62
N GLU A 21 8.75 -2.38 6.54
CA GLU A 21 9.29 -3.52 5.81
C GLU A 21 10.68 -3.21 5.21
N TYR A 22 10.84 -2.05 4.56
CA TYR A 22 12.14 -1.60 4.08
C TYR A 22 13.14 -1.42 5.22
N ALA A 23 12.74 -0.77 6.31
CA ALA A 23 13.60 -0.51 7.46
C ALA A 23 14.14 -1.81 8.10
N ASN A 24 13.25 -2.78 8.36
CA ASN A 24 13.62 -4.09 8.90
C ASN A 24 14.60 -4.84 7.99
N ARG A 25 14.31 -4.86 6.68
CA ARG A 25 15.12 -5.59 5.70
C ARG A 25 16.47 -4.92 5.46
N LEU A 26 16.54 -3.59 5.45
CA LEU A 26 17.80 -2.86 5.38
C LEU A 26 18.67 -3.12 6.63
N LYS A 27 18.06 -3.14 7.84
CA LYS A 27 18.77 -3.54 9.06
C LYS A 27 19.29 -4.97 8.96
N LYS A 28 18.49 -5.92 8.48
CA LYS A 28 18.93 -7.33 8.27
C LYS A 28 20.10 -7.43 7.31
N ARG A 29 20.26 -6.48 6.38
CA ARG A 29 21.37 -6.37 5.42
C ARG A 29 22.59 -5.62 5.98
N GLY A 30 22.61 -5.32 7.30
CA GLY A 30 23.75 -4.72 7.98
C GLY A 30 23.79 -3.19 7.99
N HIS A 31 22.68 -2.51 7.63
CA HIS A 31 22.58 -1.06 7.78
C HIS A 31 22.15 -0.67 9.20
N ASP A 32 22.66 0.49 9.67
CA ASP A 32 22.23 1.09 10.93
C ASP A 32 21.03 2.02 10.67
N VAL A 33 19.82 1.51 10.90
CA VAL A 33 18.56 2.17 10.54
C VAL A 33 17.85 2.71 11.79
N ILE A 34 17.40 3.96 11.73
CA ILE A 34 16.53 4.58 12.73
C ILE A 34 15.32 5.20 12.05
N ILE A 35 14.16 5.07 12.67
CA ILE A 35 12.93 5.76 12.28
C ILE A 35 12.67 6.90 13.24
N TYR A 36 12.49 8.11 12.73
CA TYR A 36 12.11 9.29 13.49
C TYR A 36 10.65 9.63 13.28
N VAL A 37 9.96 9.93 14.36
CA VAL A 37 8.54 10.29 14.39
C VAL A 37 8.39 11.59 15.16
N PRO A 38 7.77 12.64 14.62
CA PRO A 38 7.52 13.87 15.37
C PRO A 38 6.41 13.65 16.42
N MET A 39 6.56 14.25 17.60
CA MET A 39 5.52 14.25 18.65
C MET A 39 4.25 14.94 18.19
N ILE A 40 4.40 16.01 17.40
CA ILE A 40 3.28 16.69 16.74
C ILE A 40 3.09 16.00 15.39
N ALA A 41 2.07 15.19 15.27
CA ALA A 41 1.74 14.54 14.00
C ALA A 41 1.49 15.60 12.93
N TYR A 42 2.04 15.38 11.72
CA TYR A 42 1.77 16.23 10.58
C TYR A 42 0.31 16.16 10.19
N ARG A 43 -0.22 17.31 9.78
CA ARG A 43 -1.60 17.46 9.37
C ARG A 43 -1.79 16.86 7.99
N PHE A 44 -2.52 15.78 7.97
CA PHE A 44 -3.24 15.34 6.80
C PHE A 44 -4.66 15.90 6.96
N ASN A 45 -5.07 16.80 6.08
CA ASN A 45 -6.32 17.56 6.04
C ASN A 45 -6.42 18.78 6.99
N ASN A 46 -7.01 19.85 6.46
CA ASN A 46 -7.39 21.09 7.15
C ASN A 46 -8.62 20.88 8.07
N GLU A 47 -8.67 19.80 8.82
CA GLU A 47 -9.63 19.71 9.90
C GLU A 47 -9.27 20.75 10.95
N GLY A 48 -10.19 21.68 11.23
CA GLY A 48 -9.99 22.85 12.05
C GLY A 48 -9.33 22.62 13.42
N ILE A 49 -9.34 23.58 14.32
CA ILE A 49 -8.68 23.56 15.64
C ILE A 49 -8.96 22.28 16.43
N ILE A 50 -10.17 21.72 16.31
CA ILE A 50 -10.61 20.48 16.99
C ILE A 50 -9.87 19.25 16.44
N GLY A 51 -9.66 19.15 15.11
CA GLY A 51 -8.86 18.08 14.50
C GLY A 51 -7.41 18.13 14.94
N LYS A 52 -6.83 19.32 15.04
CA LYS A 52 -5.46 19.55 15.56
C LYS A 52 -5.30 19.07 17.00
N LEU A 53 -6.26 19.37 17.87
CA LEU A 53 -6.25 18.94 19.27
C LEU A 53 -6.42 17.41 19.40
N LYS A 54 -7.26 16.78 18.57
CA LYS A 54 -7.39 15.31 18.53
C LYS A 54 -6.08 14.64 18.08
N ILE A 55 -5.39 15.18 17.08
CA ILE A 55 -4.10 14.67 16.60
C ILE A 55 -3.04 14.81 17.68
N ILE A 56 -2.95 15.97 18.35
CA ILE A 56 -2.01 16.20 19.47
C ILE A 56 -2.31 15.24 20.61
N LYS A 57 -3.59 15.08 21.00
CA LYS A 57 -4.01 14.17 22.08
C LYS A 57 -3.72 12.70 21.72
N SER A 58 -3.94 12.29 20.47
CA SER A 58 -3.61 10.95 19.98
C SER A 58 -2.10 10.71 19.93
N SER A 59 -1.32 11.69 19.48
CA SER A 59 0.14 11.62 19.43
C SER A 59 0.76 11.56 20.82
N LEU A 60 0.30 12.39 21.75
CA LEU A 60 0.71 12.35 23.15
C LEU A 60 0.29 11.03 23.83
N GLY A 61 -0.95 10.56 23.62
CA GLY A 61 -1.44 9.30 24.14
C GLY A 61 -0.66 8.09 23.62
N ASN A 62 -0.30 8.10 22.36
CA ASN A 62 0.55 7.06 21.75
C ASN A 62 2.00 7.13 22.27
N THR A 63 2.51 8.34 22.55
CA THR A 63 3.84 8.57 23.07
C THR A 63 3.97 8.12 24.54
N PHE A 64 3.05 8.55 25.41
CA PHE A 64 3.13 8.26 26.85
C PHE A 64 2.67 6.86 27.24
N LYS A 65 1.69 6.28 26.52
CA LYS A 65 1.14 4.95 26.85
C LYS A 65 1.90 3.76 26.24
N ARG A 66 2.70 3.93 25.20
CA ARG A 66 3.22 2.81 24.38
C ARG A 66 4.73 2.79 24.19
N GLY A 67 5.48 3.79 24.64
CA GLY A 67 6.91 3.87 24.34
C GLY A 67 7.17 3.79 22.82
N THR A 68 8.38 3.44 22.44
CA THR A 68 8.83 3.34 21.04
C THR A 68 8.42 2.03 20.34
N ARG A 69 7.43 1.28 20.86
CA ARG A 69 7.00 -0.02 20.29
C ARG A 69 5.70 0.13 19.49
N VAL A 70 5.76 -0.29 18.23
CA VAL A 70 4.58 -0.45 17.36
C VAL A 70 3.96 -1.82 17.64
N LYS A 71 2.72 -1.86 18.14
CA LYS A 71 2.08 -3.14 18.51
C LYS A 71 1.57 -3.96 17.32
N TRP A 72 1.28 -3.31 16.20
CA TRP A 72 0.64 -3.92 15.03
C TRP A 72 1.63 -4.43 13.98
N PHE A 73 2.94 -4.22 14.20
CA PHE A 73 3.98 -4.63 13.28
C PHE A 73 5.23 -5.06 14.07
N ASP A 74 5.84 -6.17 13.68
CA ASP A 74 7.11 -6.63 14.25
C ASP A 74 8.27 -5.80 13.70
N LEU A 75 8.49 -4.64 14.35
CA LEU A 75 9.50 -3.69 13.97
C LEU A 75 10.81 -3.93 14.73
N ASN A 76 11.86 -4.28 14.00
CA ASN A 76 13.16 -4.63 14.54
C ASN A 76 14.17 -3.46 14.56
N VAL A 77 13.75 -2.27 14.09
CA VAL A 77 14.58 -1.05 14.13
C VAL A 77 14.10 -0.10 15.24
N PRO A 78 15.00 0.71 15.83
CA PRO A 78 14.60 1.69 16.82
C PRO A 78 13.74 2.80 16.21
N ILE A 79 12.67 3.17 16.93
CA ILE A 79 11.90 4.40 16.69
C ILE A 79 12.36 5.44 17.70
N ARG A 80 12.62 6.66 17.21
CA ARG A 80 12.89 7.83 18.05
C ARG A 80 11.80 8.87 17.88
N LEU A 81 11.16 9.17 18.99
CA LEU A 81 10.19 10.24 19.07
C LEU A 81 10.94 11.56 19.27
N ILE A 82 10.66 12.54 18.42
CA ILE A 82 11.30 13.85 18.45
C ILE A 82 10.26 14.97 18.52
N PRO A 83 10.55 16.10 19.21
CA PRO A 83 9.58 17.20 19.29
C PRO A 83 9.16 17.72 17.92
N LEU A 84 10.12 17.95 17.05
CA LEU A 84 9.95 18.45 15.68
C LEU A 84 11.05 17.86 14.79
N ILE A 85 10.82 17.79 13.48
CA ILE A 85 11.85 17.39 12.53
C ILE A 85 12.79 18.58 12.31
N LYS A 86 13.87 18.63 13.12
CA LYS A 86 14.95 19.61 13.03
C LYS A 86 16.30 18.93 13.23
N SER A 87 17.34 19.47 12.64
CA SER A 87 18.69 18.90 12.63
C SER A 87 19.23 18.57 14.03
N LYS A 88 18.93 19.36 15.05
CA LYS A 88 19.37 19.12 16.43
C LYS A 88 18.81 17.85 17.09
N TYR A 89 17.71 17.28 16.57
CA TYR A 89 17.06 16.08 17.11
C TYR A 89 17.35 14.81 16.29
N ILE A 90 17.97 14.96 15.12
CA ILE A 90 18.26 13.87 14.19
C ILE A 90 19.76 13.65 14.17
N ARG A 91 20.18 12.38 14.33
CA ARG A 91 21.61 12.04 14.26
C ARG A 91 22.19 12.29 12.87
N ASN A 92 23.50 12.47 12.80
CA ASN A 92 24.23 12.44 11.54
C ASN A 92 24.12 11.04 10.91
N ALA A 93 23.91 10.99 9.62
CA ALA A 93 23.71 9.76 8.87
C ALA A 93 24.33 9.87 7.45
N ASP A 94 24.31 8.76 6.73
CA ASP A 94 24.66 8.76 5.33
C ASP A 94 23.48 9.19 4.46
N VAL A 95 22.25 8.86 4.91
CA VAL A 95 21.01 9.07 4.17
C VAL A 95 19.88 9.45 5.14
N VAL A 96 19.06 10.43 4.73
CA VAL A 96 17.79 10.77 5.38
C VAL A 96 16.65 10.75 4.36
N ILE A 97 15.55 10.07 4.70
CA ILE A 97 14.47 9.75 3.78
C ILE A 97 13.14 10.28 4.31
N ALA A 98 12.55 11.25 3.61
CA ALA A 98 11.15 11.65 3.80
C ALA A 98 10.22 10.55 3.27
N THR A 99 9.09 10.28 3.93
CA THR A 99 8.18 9.19 3.54
C THR A 99 6.74 9.63 3.26
N ALA A 100 6.47 10.93 3.38
CA ALA A 100 5.19 11.55 3.07
C ALA A 100 5.42 13.03 2.71
N TRP A 101 4.49 13.65 1.98
CA TRP A 101 4.64 15.03 1.52
C TRP A 101 4.95 16.03 2.66
N PRO A 102 4.34 15.97 3.87
CA PRO A 102 4.69 16.93 4.91
C PRO A 102 6.14 16.78 5.39
N THR A 103 6.67 15.56 5.42
CA THR A 103 8.04 15.30 5.87
C THR A 103 9.09 15.74 4.84
N ALA A 104 8.70 15.90 3.57
CA ALA A 104 9.62 16.32 2.51
C ALA A 104 10.14 17.71 2.72
N TYR A 105 9.30 18.68 3.12
CA TYR A 105 9.74 20.04 3.47
C TYR A 105 10.76 20.07 4.60
N ASP A 106 10.50 19.29 5.65
CA ASP A 106 11.40 19.27 6.81
C ASP A 106 12.73 18.60 6.48
N VAL A 107 12.70 17.48 5.74
CA VAL A 107 13.93 16.80 5.29
C VAL A 107 14.74 17.71 4.37
N TYR A 108 14.08 18.44 3.48
CA TYR A 108 14.75 19.45 2.65
C TYR A 108 15.52 20.49 3.49
N ASN A 109 14.92 20.96 4.58
CA ASN A 109 15.49 21.98 5.46
C ASN A 109 16.50 21.46 6.50
N LEU A 110 16.79 20.15 6.56
CA LEU A 110 17.83 19.61 7.43
C LEU A 110 19.22 20.03 6.95
N ASN A 111 20.16 20.12 7.91
CA ASN A 111 21.56 20.39 7.61
C ASN A 111 22.17 19.23 6.80
N ASN A 112 23.25 19.51 6.06
CA ASN A 112 23.89 18.51 5.18
C ASN A 112 24.55 17.35 5.94
N ASP A 113 24.92 17.54 7.22
CA ASP A 113 25.45 16.48 8.08
C ASP A 113 24.44 15.39 8.43
N LYS A 114 23.15 15.58 8.10
CA LYS A 114 22.11 14.56 8.27
C LYS A 114 22.07 13.53 7.14
N GLY A 115 22.91 13.69 6.13
CA GLY A 115 23.10 12.81 5.00
C GLY A 115 22.42 13.25 3.73
N GLU A 116 22.57 12.45 2.69
CA GLU A 116 21.91 12.69 1.43
C GLU A 116 20.38 12.57 1.57
N LYS A 117 19.66 13.52 0.98
CA LYS A 117 18.23 13.70 1.20
C LYS A 117 17.41 13.01 0.12
N TYR A 118 16.56 12.11 0.54
CA TYR A 118 15.65 11.36 -0.34
C TYR A 118 14.20 11.64 0.02
N TYR A 119 13.34 11.50 -0.98
CA TYR A 119 11.90 11.45 -0.80
C TYR A 119 11.36 10.12 -1.35
N PHE A 120 10.85 9.27 -0.46
CA PHE A 120 10.20 8.00 -0.79
C PHE A 120 8.72 8.25 -1.01
N ILE A 121 8.31 8.35 -2.26
CA ILE A 121 6.97 8.71 -2.72
C ILE A 121 6.13 7.46 -2.93
N GLN A 122 5.07 7.32 -2.16
CA GLN A 122 4.20 6.14 -2.16
C GLN A 122 2.84 6.38 -2.81
N GLY A 123 2.57 7.58 -3.27
CA GLY A 123 1.35 7.97 -3.96
C GLY A 123 1.37 9.43 -4.36
N TYR A 124 0.39 9.84 -5.14
CA TYR A 124 0.12 11.25 -5.39
C TYR A 124 -0.85 11.75 -4.32
N GLU A 125 -0.32 12.29 -3.21
CA GLU A 125 -1.00 12.46 -1.92
C GLU A 125 -1.91 13.71 -1.84
N VAL A 126 -2.45 14.19 -2.96
CA VAL A 126 -3.33 15.39 -3.03
C VAL A 126 -4.64 15.26 -2.27
N TRP A 127 -4.98 14.07 -1.83
CA TRP A 127 -6.13 13.80 -0.98
C TRP A 127 -5.90 14.20 0.49
N SER A 128 -4.65 14.43 0.89
CA SER A 128 -4.24 14.65 2.28
C SER A 128 -3.74 16.07 2.59
N GLY A 129 -3.74 16.96 1.61
CA GLY A 129 -3.33 18.35 1.74
C GLY A 129 -3.83 19.20 0.57
N SER A 130 -3.51 20.50 0.58
CA SER A 130 -3.80 21.32 -0.60
C SER A 130 -2.95 20.84 -1.78
N LYS A 131 -3.57 20.79 -2.96
CA LYS A 131 -2.89 20.33 -4.17
C LYS A 131 -1.60 21.12 -4.45
N PHE A 132 -1.59 22.42 -4.12
CA PHE A 132 -0.44 23.29 -4.28
C PHE A 132 0.72 22.86 -3.38
N GLU A 133 0.46 22.69 -2.07
CA GLU A 133 1.50 22.28 -1.10
C GLU A 133 2.07 20.90 -1.44
N VAL A 134 1.20 19.94 -1.79
CA VAL A 134 1.64 18.60 -2.18
C VAL A 134 2.46 18.63 -3.46
N ASP A 135 1.98 19.31 -4.51
CA ASP A 135 2.68 19.45 -5.79
C ASP A 135 4.06 20.11 -5.63
N ASP A 136 4.20 21.07 -4.70
CA ASP A 136 5.44 21.77 -4.45
C ASP A 136 6.51 20.83 -3.85
N THR A 137 6.11 19.89 -3.00
CA THR A 137 7.08 18.91 -2.44
C THR A 137 7.75 18.04 -3.50
N TYR A 138 7.06 17.76 -4.60
CA TYR A 138 7.63 16.95 -5.71
C TYR A 138 8.62 17.74 -6.57
N ARG A 139 8.70 19.07 -6.40
CA ARG A 139 9.69 19.94 -7.06
C ARG A 139 10.93 20.20 -6.20
N LEU A 140 10.89 19.82 -4.91
CA LEU A 140 12.05 19.97 -4.04
C LEU A 140 13.26 19.19 -4.61
N PRO A 141 14.49 19.69 -4.46
CA PRO A 141 15.70 19.05 -4.95
C PRO A 141 16.10 17.85 -4.08
N LEU A 142 15.16 16.93 -3.85
CA LEU A 142 15.36 15.66 -3.18
C LEU A 142 15.54 14.55 -4.21
N LYS A 143 16.40 13.59 -3.96
CA LYS A 143 16.46 12.36 -4.77
C LYS A 143 15.16 11.56 -4.55
N GLN A 144 14.45 11.24 -5.62
CA GLN A 144 13.14 10.62 -5.51
C GLN A 144 13.18 9.11 -5.72
N ILE A 145 12.60 8.38 -4.77
CA ILE A 145 12.32 6.94 -4.90
C ILE A 145 10.80 6.81 -4.96
N VAL A 146 10.27 6.19 -5.99
CA VAL A 146 8.83 6.00 -6.19
C VAL A 146 8.48 4.52 -6.20
N ILE A 147 7.27 4.17 -5.73
CA ILE A 147 6.85 2.75 -5.64
C ILE A 147 6.22 2.20 -6.91
N ALA A 148 6.04 3.02 -7.94
CA ALA A 148 5.33 2.64 -9.16
C ALA A 148 5.87 3.40 -10.38
N GLN A 149 5.78 2.81 -11.57
CA GLN A 149 6.22 3.45 -12.80
C GLN A 149 5.35 4.68 -13.14
N TRP A 150 4.03 4.58 -12.94
CA TRP A 150 3.13 5.71 -13.17
C TRP A 150 3.48 6.94 -12.30
N LEU A 151 3.97 6.71 -11.06
CA LEU A 151 4.49 7.80 -10.21
C LEU A 151 5.76 8.41 -10.80
N LYS A 152 6.68 7.59 -11.32
CA LYS A 152 7.87 8.08 -12.02
C LYS A 152 7.47 8.92 -13.23
N ASP A 153 6.52 8.46 -14.03
CA ASP A 153 6.05 9.17 -15.20
C ASP A 153 5.38 10.51 -14.82
N LEU A 154 4.64 10.52 -13.71
CA LEU A 154 4.07 11.73 -13.13
C LEU A 154 5.15 12.72 -12.68
N MET A 155 6.20 12.24 -11.99
CA MET A 155 7.32 13.08 -11.56
C MET A 155 8.06 13.67 -12.76
N ASN A 156 8.34 12.87 -13.77
CA ASN A 156 9.03 13.32 -14.98
C ASN A 156 8.16 14.30 -15.82
N GLY A 157 6.91 13.96 -16.06
CA GLY A 157 6.02 14.70 -16.92
C GLY A 157 5.54 16.02 -16.29
N LYS A 158 4.88 15.93 -15.13
CA LYS A 158 4.24 17.07 -14.47
C LYS A 158 5.22 17.93 -13.67
N PHE A 159 6.15 17.29 -12.95
CA PHE A 159 7.05 18.00 -12.02
C PHE A 159 8.45 18.24 -12.58
N LYS A 160 8.72 17.75 -13.80
CA LYS A 160 10.03 17.87 -14.47
C LYS A 160 11.20 17.30 -13.65
N ASN A 161 10.91 16.37 -12.73
CA ASN A 161 11.92 15.70 -11.91
C ASN A 161 12.31 14.38 -12.56
N THR A 162 13.42 14.40 -13.32
CA THR A 162 13.94 13.24 -14.05
C THR A 162 14.74 12.27 -13.17
N ASN A 163 14.95 12.60 -11.90
CA ASN A 163 15.75 11.80 -10.97
C ASN A 163 14.95 10.72 -10.24
N ALA A 164 13.66 10.60 -10.49
CA ALA A 164 12.82 9.59 -9.85
C ALA A 164 13.21 8.17 -10.29
N VAL A 165 13.48 7.30 -9.33
CA VAL A 165 13.83 5.90 -9.57
C VAL A 165 12.80 4.99 -8.92
N VAL A 166 12.33 3.98 -9.67
CA VAL A 166 11.31 3.04 -9.17
C VAL A 166 11.95 2.00 -8.26
N ALA A 167 11.35 1.82 -7.07
CA ALA A 167 11.58 0.70 -6.17
C ALA A 167 10.21 0.16 -5.71
N TYR A 168 9.74 -0.90 -6.34
CA TYR A 168 8.44 -1.51 -6.05
C TYR A 168 8.36 -2.04 -4.64
N SER A 169 7.16 -2.00 -4.05
CA SER A 169 6.88 -2.74 -2.81
C SER A 169 6.83 -4.23 -3.08
N GLY A 170 7.39 -5.01 -2.18
CA GLY A 170 7.44 -6.46 -2.32
C GLY A 170 6.27 -7.18 -1.68
N ILE A 171 6.14 -8.47 -2.01
CA ILE A 171 5.28 -9.45 -1.33
C ILE A 171 6.17 -10.42 -0.55
N ASP A 172 5.72 -10.83 0.63
CA ASP A 172 6.35 -11.90 1.40
C ASP A 172 5.65 -13.23 1.08
N PHE A 173 6.31 -14.08 0.29
CA PHE A 173 5.78 -15.38 -0.10
C PHE A 173 5.80 -16.43 1.02
N ARG A 174 6.30 -16.08 2.21
CA ARG A 174 6.16 -16.91 3.42
C ARG A 174 4.86 -16.58 4.16
N GLU A 175 4.32 -15.37 3.94
CA GLU A 175 3.05 -14.91 4.50
C GLU A 175 1.88 -15.21 3.55
N PHE A 176 2.08 -15.01 2.23
CA PHE A 176 1.05 -15.18 1.20
C PHE A 176 1.48 -16.26 0.21
N TYR A 177 0.86 -17.40 0.28
CA TYR A 177 1.08 -18.57 -0.58
C TYR A 177 -0.14 -19.50 -0.53
N ASN A 178 -0.25 -20.36 -1.53
CA ASN A 178 -1.20 -21.48 -1.55
C ASN A 178 -0.57 -22.63 -2.34
N ASP A 179 -0.30 -23.75 -1.67
CA ASP A 179 0.32 -24.92 -2.30
C ASP A 179 -0.72 -25.78 -3.04
N ASN A 180 -1.95 -25.83 -2.52
CA ASN A 180 -3.02 -26.72 -2.97
C ASN A 180 -4.28 -25.93 -3.37
N LYS A 181 -4.17 -25.04 -4.37
CA LYS A 181 -5.33 -24.26 -4.84
C LYS A 181 -6.39 -25.13 -5.48
N VAL A 182 -7.62 -25.02 -4.97
CA VAL A 182 -8.84 -25.59 -5.53
C VAL A 182 -9.72 -24.47 -6.06
N PHE A 183 -10.40 -24.71 -7.18
CA PHE A 183 -11.29 -23.75 -7.85
C PHE A 183 -12.70 -24.32 -7.97
N ASP A 184 -13.40 -24.48 -6.89
CA ASP A 184 -14.80 -24.96 -6.84
C ASP A 184 -15.50 -24.42 -5.59
N ASN A 185 -14.94 -23.40 -4.95
CA ASN A 185 -15.48 -22.88 -3.69
C ASN A 185 -16.64 -21.92 -3.90
N ASN A 186 -16.79 -21.38 -5.11
CA ASN A 186 -17.76 -20.33 -5.43
C ASN A 186 -17.64 -19.12 -4.49
N ILE A 187 -16.40 -18.77 -4.09
CA ILE A 187 -16.10 -17.68 -3.18
C ILE A 187 -15.46 -16.53 -3.92
N ILE A 188 -16.05 -15.35 -3.77
CA ILE A 188 -15.46 -14.07 -4.17
C ILE A 188 -15.05 -13.33 -2.92
N SER A 189 -13.82 -12.83 -2.87
CA SER A 189 -13.39 -11.95 -1.79
C SER A 189 -13.12 -10.53 -2.28
N MET A 190 -13.28 -9.56 -1.36
CA MET A 190 -13.01 -8.14 -1.62
C MET A 190 -12.65 -7.42 -0.32
N MET A 191 -11.79 -6.41 -0.43
CA MET A 191 -11.49 -5.54 0.70
C MET A 191 -12.59 -4.50 0.90
N TYR A 192 -13.16 -4.44 2.10
CA TYR A 192 -14.03 -3.38 2.55
C TYR A 192 -13.23 -2.15 3.00
N SER A 193 -13.67 -0.98 2.61
CA SER A 193 -13.14 0.29 3.10
C SER A 193 -14.13 1.43 2.87
N ASN A 194 -14.29 2.30 3.86
CA ASN A 194 -15.08 3.53 3.75
C ASN A 194 -14.43 4.60 2.86
N GLN A 195 -13.16 4.41 2.45
CA GLN A 195 -12.48 5.33 1.55
C GLN A 195 -13.03 5.21 0.13
N LYS A 196 -13.61 6.29 -0.39
CA LYS A 196 -14.20 6.32 -1.74
C LYS A 196 -13.24 5.88 -2.85
N SER A 197 -11.93 6.12 -2.66
CA SER A 197 -10.89 5.69 -3.61
C SER A 197 -10.74 4.17 -3.72
N LYS A 198 -11.23 3.40 -2.75
CA LYS A 198 -11.14 1.93 -2.74
C LYS A 198 -12.28 1.24 -3.51
N GLY A 199 -13.32 1.99 -3.89
CA GLY A 199 -14.35 1.50 -4.81
C GLY A 199 -15.21 0.34 -4.27
N TYR A 200 -15.30 0.20 -2.94
CA TYR A 200 -16.07 -0.89 -2.33
C TYR A 200 -17.50 -0.98 -2.87
N LYS A 201 -18.20 0.16 -3.00
CA LYS A 201 -19.58 0.20 -3.48
C LYS A 201 -19.73 -0.30 -4.91
N GLU A 202 -18.78 0.08 -5.78
CA GLU A 202 -18.75 -0.36 -7.17
C GLU A 202 -18.44 -1.86 -7.27
N GLY A 203 -17.54 -2.37 -6.43
CA GLY A 203 -17.26 -3.80 -6.35
C GLY A 203 -18.44 -4.62 -5.82
N LEU A 204 -19.16 -4.07 -4.81
CA LEU A 204 -20.37 -4.70 -4.28
C LEU A 204 -21.48 -4.72 -5.33
N GLU A 205 -21.73 -3.61 -6.01
CA GLU A 205 -22.73 -3.56 -7.09
C GLU A 205 -22.40 -4.54 -8.22
N ALA A 206 -21.11 -4.67 -8.57
CA ALA A 206 -20.69 -5.66 -9.57
C ALA A 206 -20.98 -7.11 -9.12
N PHE A 207 -20.78 -7.42 -7.84
CA PHE A 207 -21.14 -8.71 -7.26
C PHE A 207 -22.66 -8.92 -7.25
N GLU A 208 -23.45 -7.96 -6.80
CA GLU A 208 -24.91 -8.07 -6.70
C GLU A 208 -25.58 -8.32 -8.05
N ARG A 209 -25.07 -7.70 -9.14
CA ARG A 209 -25.59 -7.95 -10.52
C ARG A 209 -25.49 -9.39 -10.97
N ILE A 210 -24.54 -10.14 -10.46
CA ILE A 210 -24.33 -11.54 -10.85
C ILE A 210 -24.89 -12.53 -9.82
N LYS A 211 -25.05 -12.15 -8.55
CA LYS A 211 -25.51 -13.02 -7.47
C LYS A 211 -26.83 -13.73 -7.78
N ASN A 212 -27.76 -13.05 -8.43
CA ASN A 212 -29.06 -13.65 -8.81
C ASN A 212 -28.92 -14.80 -9.81
N LYS A 213 -27.89 -14.77 -10.67
CA LYS A 213 -27.61 -15.85 -11.64
C LYS A 213 -26.81 -17.01 -11.00
N TYR A 214 -26.12 -16.74 -9.91
CA TYR A 214 -25.24 -17.69 -9.22
C TYR A 214 -25.60 -17.73 -7.72
N PRO A 215 -26.74 -18.41 -7.35
CA PRO A 215 -27.25 -18.39 -5.98
C PRO A 215 -26.27 -18.97 -4.94
N ASP A 216 -25.41 -19.91 -5.34
CA ASP A 216 -24.40 -20.51 -4.47
C ASP A 216 -23.13 -19.67 -4.30
N LEU A 217 -23.01 -18.55 -5.03
CA LEU A 217 -21.86 -17.66 -4.96
C LEU A 217 -21.81 -16.97 -3.58
N LYS A 218 -20.66 -17.03 -2.90
CA LYS A 218 -20.43 -16.44 -1.59
C LYS A 218 -19.56 -15.19 -1.71
N LEU A 219 -19.84 -14.20 -0.85
CA LEU A 219 -19.04 -12.99 -0.71
C LEU A 219 -18.31 -13.00 0.63
N VAL A 220 -16.99 -12.90 0.60
CA VAL A 220 -16.14 -12.75 1.78
C VAL A 220 -15.52 -11.37 1.75
N LEU A 221 -15.82 -10.58 2.76
CA LEU A 221 -15.29 -9.22 2.93
C LEU A 221 -14.30 -9.19 4.09
N PHE A 222 -13.29 -8.36 3.96
CA PHE A 222 -12.36 -8.08 5.06
C PHE A 222 -11.99 -6.61 5.10
N GLY A 223 -11.77 -6.06 6.29
CA GLY A 223 -11.45 -4.64 6.45
C GLY A 223 -10.99 -4.28 7.84
N MET A 224 -10.55 -3.03 7.99
CA MET A 224 -10.10 -2.49 9.28
C MET A 224 -11.24 -1.97 10.16
N GLU A 225 -12.41 -1.80 9.57
CA GLU A 225 -13.65 -1.32 10.20
C GLU A 225 -14.84 -2.02 9.54
N LYS A 226 -15.92 -2.17 10.27
CA LYS A 226 -17.18 -2.73 9.76
C LYS A 226 -18.18 -1.58 9.58
N GLY A 227 -18.67 -1.39 8.35
CA GLY A 227 -19.71 -0.42 8.04
C GLY A 227 -21.11 -1.02 8.16
N ASN A 228 -22.10 -0.14 8.06
CA ASN A 228 -23.51 -0.53 8.08
C ASN A 228 -24.05 -0.95 6.69
N ASP A 229 -23.25 -0.79 5.66
CA ASP A 229 -23.55 -1.09 4.26
C ASP A 229 -23.00 -2.45 3.79
N ILE A 230 -22.60 -3.30 4.73
CA ILE A 230 -22.19 -4.69 4.45
C ILE A 230 -23.45 -5.53 4.31
N PRO A 231 -23.63 -6.25 3.17
CA PRO A 231 -24.80 -7.12 2.95
C PRO A 231 -24.86 -8.26 3.95
N ASP A 232 -26.07 -8.62 4.39
CA ASP A 232 -26.28 -9.76 5.31
C ASP A 232 -25.77 -11.10 4.76
N CYS A 233 -25.71 -11.23 3.44
CA CYS A 233 -25.19 -12.44 2.77
C CYS A 233 -23.67 -12.52 2.72
N ALA A 234 -22.95 -11.48 3.16
CA ALA A 234 -21.50 -11.45 3.16
C ALA A 234 -20.93 -11.91 4.50
N GLU A 235 -19.95 -12.79 4.45
CA GLU A 235 -19.08 -13.08 5.59
C GLU A 235 -18.07 -11.93 5.75
N PHE A 236 -17.93 -11.37 6.95
CA PHE A 236 -17.06 -10.23 7.20
C PHE A 236 -15.98 -10.51 8.25
N HIS A 237 -14.72 -10.34 7.87
CA HIS A 237 -13.55 -10.45 8.75
C HIS A 237 -13.01 -9.08 9.14
N LEU A 238 -13.19 -8.71 10.42
CA LEU A 238 -12.71 -7.45 10.97
C LEU A 238 -11.23 -7.53 11.33
N ASN A 239 -10.40 -6.70 10.68
CA ASN A 239 -8.97 -6.60 10.96
C ASN A 239 -8.25 -7.97 11.02
N PRO A 240 -8.37 -8.78 9.96
CA PRO A 240 -7.82 -10.13 9.95
C PRO A 240 -6.30 -10.12 10.18
N SER A 241 -5.81 -11.16 10.82
CA SER A 241 -4.38 -11.48 10.88
C SER A 241 -3.83 -11.78 9.47
N LYS A 242 -2.51 -11.89 9.33
CA LYS A 242 -1.91 -12.27 8.05
C LYS A 242 -2.31 -13.68 7.63
N GLU A 243 -2.42 -14.58 8.59
CA GLU A 243 -2.83 -15.97 8.42
C GLU A 243 -4.28 -16.05 7.95
N GLU A 244 -5.20 -15.37 8.63
CA GLU A 244 -6.61 -15.28 8.23
C GLU A 244 -6.75 -14.66 6.84
N LEU A 245 -5.99 -13.59 6.53
CA LEU A 245 -6.03 -12.95 5.22
C LEU A 245 -5.51 -13.88 4.11
N ARG A 246 -4.46 -14.66 4.39
CA ARG A 246 -3.98 -15.70 3.48
C ARG A 246 -5.05 -16.77 3.24
N GLU A 247 -5.76 -17.20 4.29
CA GLU A 247 -6.85 -18.19 4.17
C GLU A 247 -8.01 -17.64 3.35
N ILE A 248 -8.41 -16.38 3.55
CA ILE A 248 -9.42 -15.71 2.73
C ILE A 248 -9.02 -15.76 1.25
N TYR A 249 -7.81 -15.32 0.90
CA TYR A 249 -7.35 -15.36 -0.50
C TYR A 249 -7.22 -16.77 -1.03
N SER A 250 -6.74 -17.71 -0.20
CA SER A 250 -6.52 -19.10 -0.62
C SER A 250 -7.83 -19.82 -0.94
N ASN A 251 -8.88 -19.54 -0.18
CA ASN A 251 -10.21 -20.13 -0.35
C ASN A 251 -11.05 -19.41 -1.41
N SER A 252 -10.69 -18.18 -1.79
CA SER A 252 -11.43 -17.43 -2.81
C SER A 252 -11.02 -17.83 -4.22
N ASP A 253 -11.98 -18.08 -5.09
CA ASP A 253 -11.72 -18.31 -6.50
C ASP A 253 -11.35 -17.00 -7.21
N ILE A 254 -12.05 -15.92 -6.85
CA ILE A 254 -11.90 -14.59 -7.42
C ILE A 254 -11.68 -13.57 -6.30
N PHE A 255 -10.73 -12.66 -6.51
CA PHE A 255 -10.55 -11.46 -5.70
C PHE A 255 -10.96 -10.22 -6.52
N ILE A 256 -11.90 -9.42 -6.00
CA ILE A 256 -12.30 -8.15 -6.62
C ILE A 256 -11.43 -7.02 -6.08
N PHE A 257 -10.81 -6.28 -6.99
CA PHE A 257 -10.03 -5.07 -6.72
C PHE A 257 -10.65 -3.87 -7.42
N PRO A 258 -11.67 -3.23 -6.83
CA PRO A 258 -12.47 -2.20 -7.48
C PRO A 258 -11.93 -0.77 -7.30
N SER A 259 -10.69 -0.62 -6.84
CA SER A 259 -10.10 0.67 -6.49
C SER A 259 -10.17 1.68 -7.65
N LYS A 260 -10.46 2.94 -7.32
CA LYS A 260 -10.49 4.05 -8.27
C LYS A 260 -9.14 4.76 -8.37
N PHE A 261 -8.37 4.66 -7.29
CA PHE A 261 -7.05 5.26 -7.20
C PHE A 261 -6.18 4.50 -6.18
N GLU A 262 -4.95 4.22 -6.55
CA GLU A 262 -3.94 3.55 -5.71
C GLU A 262 -2.54 4.09 -5.98
N GLY A 263 -1.71 4.11 -4.95
CA GLY A 263 -0.27 4.28 -5.13
C GLY A 263 0.35 3.05 -5.78
N TRP A 264 0.19 1.89 -5.15
CA TRP A 264 0.60 0.59 -5.67
C TRP A 264 -0.54 -0.42 -5.59
N GLY A 265 -1.11 -0.67 -4.42
CA GLY A 265 -2.13 -1.68 -4.18
C GLY A 265 -1.50 -3.04 -3.88
N LEU A 266 -1.39 -3.40 -2.60
CA LEU A 266 -0.80 -4.68 -2.20
C LEU A 266 -1.79 -5.85 -2.32
N THR A 267 -3.08 -5.61 -2.09
CA THR A 267 -4.10 -6.66 -2.03
C THR A 267 -4.21 -7.52 -3.29
N PRO A 268 -4.15 -7.00 -4.54
CA PRO A 268 -4.17 -7.87 -5.71
C PRO A 268 -2.89 -8.72 -5.84
N LEU A 269 -1.73 -8.22 -5.37
CA LEU A 269 -0.51 -9.01 -5.36
C LEU A 269 -0.59 -10.13 -4.30
N GLU A 270 -1.14 -9.84 -3.12
CA GLU A 270 -1.37 -10.83 -2.06
C GLU A 270 -2.33 -11.93 -2.56
N ALA A 271 -3.44 -11.55 -3.22
CA ALA A 271 -4.38 -12.49 -3.83
C ALA A 271 -3.71 -13.35 -4.92
N MET A 272 -2.94 -12.75 -5.83
CA MET A 272 -2.19 -13.48 -6.85
C MET A 272 -1.15 -14.43 -6.24
N ALA A 273 -0.49 -14.06 -5.13
CA ALA A 273 0.45 -14.92 -4.43
C ALA A 273 -0.23 -16.16 -3.83
N CYS A 274 -1.48 -16.02 -3.40
CA CYS A 274 -2.33 -17.12 -2.94
C CYS A 274 -3.06 -17.84 -4.09
N LYS A 275 -2.67 -17.59 -5.35
CA LYS A 275 -3.29 -18.18 -6.55
C LYS A 275 -4.80 -17.90 -6.66
N CYS A 276 -5.26 -16.74 -6.18
CA CYS A 276 -6.61 -16.26 -6.42
C CYS A 276 -6.65 -15.49 -7.76
N ALA A 277 -7.66 -15.69 -8.59
CA ALA A 277 -7.81 -14.93 -9.83
C ALA A 277 -8.26 -13.49 -9.50
N VAL A 278 -7.63 -12.50 -10.12
CA VAL A 278 -7.94 -11.10 -9.86
C VAL A 278 -8.84 -10.52 -10.94
N VAL A 279 -9.98 -9.99 -10.53
CA VAL A 279 -10.83 -9.10 -11.33
C VAL A 279 -10.64 -7.69 -10.73
N GLY A 280 -10.10 -6.76 -11.50
CA GLY A 280 -9.77 -5.47 -10.94
C GLY A 280 -9.80 -4.32 -11.92
N THR A 281 -9.65 -3.12 -11.38
CA THR A 281 -9.54 -1.89 -12.15
C THR A 281 -8.09 -1.62 -12.58
N LYS A 282 -7.91 -0.90 -13.67
CA LYS A 282 -6.59 -0.47 -14.17
C LYS A 282 -6.05 0.71 -13.36
N VAL A 283 -5.72 0.46 -12.08
CA VAL A 283 -5.08 1.45 -11.20
C VAL A 283 -3.92 0.83 -10.42
N GLY A 284 -3.01 1.66 -9.95
CA GLY A 284 -1.87 1.22 -9.16
C GLY A 284 -1.05 0.13 -9.86
N CYS A 285 -0.74 -0.95 -9.14
CA CYS A 285 0.03 -2.06 -9.69
C CYS A 285 -0.64 -2.71 -10.91
N MET A 286 -1.99 -2.73 -10.99
CA MET A 286 -2.70 -3.38 -12.08
C MET A 286 -2.50 -2.69 -13.44
N CYS A 287 -2.09 -1.38 -13.46
CA CYS A 287 -1.63 -0.72 -14.69
C CYS A 287 -0.31 -1.29 -15.22
N GLU A 288 0.53 -1.81 -14.34
CA GLU A 288 1.90 -2.20 -14.68
C GLU A 288 2.06 -3.71 -14.84
N ILE A 289 1.40 -4.48 -13.98
CA ILE A 289 1.54 -5.94 -13.97
C ILE A 289 0.35 -6.67 -14.57
N GLY A 290 -0.81 -6.02 -14.61
CA GLY A 290 -2.06 -6.60 -15.10
C GLY A 290 -2.14 -6.56 -16.63
N ILE A 291 -2.44 -7.71 -17.23
CA ILE A 291 -2.72 -7.84 -18.66
C ILE A 291 -4.10 -8.52 -18.78
N HIS A 292 -5.07 -7.76 -19.28
CA HIS A 292 -6.45 -8.22 -19.42
C HIS A 292 -6.55 -9.54 -20.17
N LYS A 293 -7.39 -10.47 -19.65
CA LYS A 293 -7.59 -11.83 -20.15
C LYS A 293 -6.34 -12.71 -20.18
N ARG A 294 -5.22 -12.24 -19.61
CA ARG A 294 -4.00 -13.02 -19.55
C ARG A 294 -3.63 -13.42 -18.12
N ASN A 295 -3.46 -12.46 -17.20
CA ASN A 295 -3.09 -12.70 -15.80
C ASN A 295 -3.99 -11.98 -14.79
N ALA A 296 -4.96 -11.24 -15.29
CA ALA A 296 -6.07 -10.64 -14.55
C ALA A 296 -7.21 -10.32 -15.53
N MET A 297 -8.41 -10.12 -14.99
CA MET A 297 -9.52 -9.52 -15.74
C MET A 297 -9.61 -8.04 -15.32
N LEU A 298 -9.50 -7.12 -16.27
CA LEU A 298 -9.37 -5.68 -15.98
C LEU A 298 -10.51 -4.88 -16.60
N SER A 299 -10.96 -3.86 -15.86
CA SER A 299 -11.89 -2.83 -16.31
C SER A 299 -11.33 -1.44 -16.01
N GLU A 300 -11.93 -0.40 -16.57
CA GLU A 300 -11.66 0.96 -16.13
C GLU A 300 -12.29 1.21 -14.75
N PRO A 301 -11.77 2.17 -13.95
CA PRO A 301 -12.42 2.58 -12.71
C PRO A 301 -13.87 3.03 -12.95
N ASN A 302 -14.78 2.65 -12.05
CA ASN A 302 -16.23 2.89 -12.11
C ASN A 302 -16.98 2.16 -13.23
N ASP A 303 -16.33 1.33 -14.02
CA ASP A 303 -16.99 0.49 -15.02
C ASP A 303 -17.51 -0.82 -14.38
N ILE A 304 -18.66 -0.69 -13.72
CA ILE A 304 -19.30 -1.78 -12.98
C ILE A 304 -19.77 -2.88 -13.94
N GLU A 305 -20.23 -2.51 -15.13
CA GLU A 305 -20.71 -3.44 -16.14
C GLU A 305 -19.58 -4.36 -16.63
N ALA A 306 -18.44 -3.77 -17.02
CA ALA A 306 -17.29 -4.57 -17.43
C ALA A 306 -16.73 -5.40 -16.25
N MET A 307 -16.78 -4.90 -15.02
CA MET A 307 -16.36 -5.66 -13.84
C MET A 307 -17.27 -6.87 -13.62
N SER A 308 -18.59 -6.71 -13.65
CA SER A 308 -19.57 -7.78 -13.53
C SER A 308 -19.38 -8.82 -14.64
N TYR A 309 -19.25 -8.38 -15.89
CA TYR A 309 -18.97 -9.23 -17.03
C TYR A 309 -17.67 -10.03 -16.85
N ASN A 310 -16.63 -9.41 -16.38
CA ASN A 310 -15.34 -10.07 -16.13
C ASN A 310 -15.45 -11.16 -15.06
N ILE A 311 -16.24 -10.95 -14.00
CA ILE A 311 -16.51 -11.97 -12.98
C ILE A 311 -17.30 -13.12 -13.62
N GLU A 312 -18.37 -12.82 -14.36
CA GLU A 312 -19.22 -13.81 -15.02
C GLU A 312 -18.42 -14.68 -16.01
N CYS A 313 -17.50 -14.09 -16.78
CA CYS A 313 -16.58 -14.81 -17.65
C CYS A 313 -15.75 -15.87 -16.91
N LEU A 314 -15.26 -15.55 -15.72
CA LEU A 314 -14.46 -16.49 -14.93
C LEU A 314 -15.34 -17.60 -14.32
N LEU A 315 -16.53 -17.27 -13.84
CA LEU A 315 -17.47 -18.26 -13.28
C LEU A 315 -17.94 -19.26 -14.32
N ASN A 316 -18.15 -18.83 -15.57
CA ASN A 316 -18.59 -19.69 -16.67
C ASN A 316 -17.46 -20.48 -17.35
N ASN A 317 -16.21 -20.18 -17.06
CA ASN A 317 -15.07 -20.80 -17.71
C ASN A 317 -13.95 -21.13 -16.73
N LYS A 318 -14.04 -22.33 -16.15
CA LYS A 318 -13.06 -22.84 -15.18
C LYS A 318 -11.63 -22.83 -15.74
N GLN A 319 -11.44 -23.19 -17.00
CA GLN A 319 -10.11 -23.22 -17.63
C GLN A 319 -9.51 -21.79 -17.71
N LEU A 320 -10.36 -20.79 -18.02
CA LEU A 320 -9.94 -19.38 -18.01
C LEU A 320 -9.59 -18.93 -16.60
N LEU A 321 -10.42 -19.26 -15.60
CA LEU A 321 -10.19 -18.95 -14.19
C LEU A 321 -8.82 -19.49 -13.73
N GLU A 322 -8.56 -20.76 -13.95
CA GLU A 322 -7.30 -21.42 -13.61
C GLU A 322 -6.10 -20.79 -14.34
N SER A 323 -6.26 -20.52 -15.65
CA SER A 323 -5.21 -19.89 -16.46
C SER A 323 -4.86 -18.48 -15.95
N ILE A 324 -5.87 -17.66 -15.65
CA ILE A 324 -5.69 -16.29 -15.08
C ILE A 324 -4.96 -16.36 -13.73
N SER A 325 -5.40 -17.22 -12.83
CA SER A 325 -4.80 -17.46 -11.54
C SER A 325 -3.30 -17.84 -11.67
N GLN A 326 -3.01 -18.87 -12.45
CA GLN A 326 -1.64 -19.37 -12.63
C GLN A 326 -0.71 -18.32 -13.25
N LYS A 327 -1.18 -17.57 -14.23
CA LYS A 327 -0.39 -16.49 -14.85
C LYS A 327 -0.25 -15.29 -13.93
N GLY A 328 -1.27 -14.97 -13.10
CA GLY A 328 -1.21 -13.99 -12.02
C GLY A 328 -0.11 -14.36 -11.02
N TYR A 329 -0.13 -15.59 -10.53
CA TYR A 329 0.90 -16.11 -9.63
C TYR A 329 2.31 -16.02 -10.24
N LYS A 330 2.51 -16.48 -11.47
CA LYS A 330 3.82 -16.35 -12.16
C LYS A 330 4.27 -14.89 -12.30
N THR A 331 3.33 -13.96 -12.46
CA THR A 331 3.63 -12.53 -12.56
C THR A 331 4.11 -11.98 -11.23
N VAL A 332 3.40 -12.28 -10.13
CA VAL A 332 3.72 -11.71 -8.82
C VAL A 332 5.04 -12.24 -8.25
N LEU A 333 5.51 -13.41 -8.64
CA LEU A 333 6.82 -13.95 -8.24
C LEU A 333 7.99 -13.02 -8.55
N LYS A 334 7.83 -12.08 -9.48
CA LYS A 334 8.84 -11.07 -9.82
C LYS A 334 8.96 -9.95 -8.78
N PHE A 335 7.98 -9.84 -7.86
CA PHE A 335 7.82 -8.73 -6.91
C PHE A 335 8.08 -9.15 -5.46
N GLY A 336 8.99 -10.08 -5.21
CA GLY A 336 9.38 -10.45 -3.84
C GLY A 336 10.21 -9.37 -3.16
N TRP A 337 10.09 -9.26 -1.83
CA TRP A 337 10.80 -8.27 -1.02
C TRP A 337 12.31 -8.26 -1.23
N ASP A 338 12.95 -9.42 -1.46
CA ASP A 338 14.40 -9.47 -1.65
C ASP A 338 14.87 -8.65 -2.86
N LYS A 339 14.12 -8.68 -3.96
CA LYS A 339 14.39 -7.85 -5.14
C LYS A 339 14.15 -6.37 -4.87
N SER A 340 13.03 -6.07 -4.21
CA SER A 340 12.65 -4.71 -3.86
C SER A 340 13.70 -4.04 -2.98
N VAL A 341 14.12 -4.72 -1.92
CA VAL A 341 15.14 -4.19 -0.99
C VAL A 341 16.50 -4.05 -1.63
N LYS A 342 16.95 -5.04 -2.43
CA LYS A 342 18.21 -4.93 -3.18
C LYS A 342 18.21 -3.71 -4.13
N LYS A 343 17.07 -3.45 -4.80
CA LYS A 343 16.94 -2.28 -5.67
C LYS A 343 16.97 -0.98 -4.87
N PHE A 344 16.22 -0.91 -3.77
CA PHE A 344 16.18 0.26 -2.88
C PHE A 344 17.57 0.56 -2.30
N GLU A 345 18.25 -0.45 -1.78
CA GLU A 345 19.62 -0.35 -1.27
C GLU A 345 20.59 0.17 -2.32
N LYS A 346 20.52 -0.38 -3.56
CA LYS A 346 21.37 0.07 -4.67
C LYS A 346 21.16 1.55 -4.98
N ILE A 347 19.91 2.04 -4.93
CA ILE A 347 19.59 3.47 -5.13
C ILE A 347 20.27 4.32 -4.05
N LEU A 348 20.21 3.90 -2.78
CA LEU A 348 20.82 4.64 -1.67
C LEU A 348 22.36 4.61 -1.72
N MET A 349 22.96 3.60 -2.37
CA MET A 349 24.42 3.49 -2.54
C MET A 349 24.97 4.28 -3.73
N GLN A 350 24.14 4.66 -4.68
CA GLN A 350 24.50 5.49 -5.83
C GLN A 350 24.51 6.96 -5.41
N ARG A 351 25.54 7.35 -4.64
CA ARG A 351 25.75 8.72 -4.16
C ARG A 351 26.34 9.61 -5.23
#